data_9e0594fb6827b221814545c5143f0d9e
#
_entry.id   9e0594fb6827b221814545c5143f0d9e
#
_cell.length_a   1.000
_cell.length_b   1.000
_cell.length_c   1.000
_cell.angle_alpha   90.00
_cell.angle_beta   90.00
_cell.angle_gamma   90.00
#
_symmetry.space_group_name_H-M   'P 1'
#
loop_
_entity.id
_entity.type
_entity.pdbx_description
1 polymer ?
#
loop_
_entity_poly.entity_id
_entity_poly.type
_entity_poly.pdbx_seq_one_letter_code
_entity_poly.pdbx_strand_id
1 'polypeptide(L)'
;MTSSAPLRVLLADDHAVVRKGIREFLEDDGEVTVVAEAASGAEAVRLAGEHRPAVAVLDVQMPGVNGIEATRQIKAAYPEMRVLILTAYDEDPYVFALLRAGADGYVLKNADPDDLVRAVKAVASGGKVLAPDIAAKVVAQMTTGKPAAAGEQVEPLTERELEVLRLAAQGLTNKAIAAELGLSDRTVQGHLANIYGKLAVASRTEAVTKALKLGWLVLDDA
;
A
#
# COMPACT_ATOMS: atom_id res chain seq x y z
N MET A 1 -32.10 10.89 19.67
CA MET A 1 -31.14 10.19 18.80
C MET A 1 -30.24 11.28 18.21
N THR A 2 -29.07 11.48 18.74
CA THR A 2 -28.10 12.45 18.21
C THR A 2 -27.53 11.86 16.93
N SER A 3 -28.02 12.36 15.78
CA SER A 3 -27.41 12.05 14.48
C SER A 3 -25.98 12.61 14.51
N SER A 4 -25.00 11.75 14.77
CA SER A 4 -23.59 12.09 14.51
C SER A 4 -23.44 12.33 13.01
N ALA A 5 -22.66 13.34 12.63
CA ALA A 5 -22.35 13.55 11.23
C ALA A 5 -21.69 12.29 10.64
N PRO A 6 -22.01 11.91 9.39
CA PRO A 6 -21.44 10.71 8.79
C PRO A 6 -19.91 10.77 8.71
N LEU A 7 -19.27 9.63 8.86
CA LEU A 7 -17.82 9.48 8.78
C LEU A 7 -17.34 9.77 7.36
N ARG A 8 -16.48 10.78 7.22
CA ARG A 8 -15.98 11.22 5.92
C ARG A 8 -14.81 10.37 5.46
N VAL A 9 -14.93 9.78 4.28
CA VAL A 9 -13.94 8.85 3.70
C VAL A 9 -13.48 9.34 2.32
N LEU A 10 -12.19 9.25 2.05
CA LEU A 10 -11.61 9.29 0.71
C LEU A 10 -11.43 7.84 0.23
N LEU A 11 -11.85 7.53 -0.99
CA LEU A 11 -11.69 6.22 -1.61
C LEU A 11 -10.79 6.30 -2.83
N ALA A 12 -9.72 5.50 -2.89
CA ALA A 12 -8.79 5.46 -4.01
C ALA A 12 -8.59 4.02 -4.52
N ASP A 13 -8.88 3.83 -5.80
CA ASP A 13 -8.72 2.56 -6.55
C ASP A 13 -8.67 2.89 -8.04
N ASP A 14 -7.78 2.31 -8.82
CA ASP A 14 -7.68 2.59 -10.25
C ASP A 14 -8.77 1.89 -11.09
N HIS A 15 -9.46 0.89 -10.52
CA HIS A 15 -10.55 0.18 -11.16
C HIS A 15 -11.91 0.82 -10.87
N ALA A 16 -12.46 1.56 -11.82
CA ALA A 16 -13.71 2.32 -11.64
C ALA A 16 -14.90 1.47 -11.17
N VAL A 17 -15.02 0.22 -11.65
CA VAL A 17 -16.12 -0.70 -11.26
C VAL A 17 -15.97 -1.12 -9.80
N VAL A 18 -14.76 -1.45 -9.37
CA VAL A 18 -14.44 -1.82 -7.98
C VAL A 18 -14.70 -0.63 -7.07
N ARG A 19 -14.18 0.55 -7.42
CA ARG A 19 -14.37 1.78 -6.66
C ARG A 19 -15.86 2.12 -6.47
N LYS A 20 -16.67 2.01 -7.53
CA LYS A 20 -18.10 2.21 -7.44
C LYS A 20 -18.77 1.23 -6.48
N GLY A 21 -18.46 -0.06 -6.57
CA GLY A 21 -19.02 -1.08 -5.68
C GLY A 21 -18.64 -0.85 -4.21
N ILE A 22 -17.38 -0.53 -3.94
CA ILE A 22 -16.89 -0.21 -2.58
C ILE A 22 -17.62 1.03 -2.03
N ARG A 23 -17.80 2.07 -2.85
CA ARG A 23 -18.56 3.25 -2.45
C ARG A 23 -19.98 2.91 -2.04
N GLU A 24 -20.69 2.13 -2.85
CA GLU A 24 -22.06 1.70 -2.57
C GLU A 24 -22.13 0.97 -1.21
N PHE A 25 -21.21 0.04 -0.93
CA PHE A 25 -21.14 -0.66 0.36
C PHE A 25 -20.84 0.26 1.54
N LEU A 26 -19.94 1.23 1.37
CA LEU A 26 -19.58 2.15 2.45
C LEU A 26 -20.73 3.11 2.80
N GLU A 27 -21.54 3.51 1.82
CA GLU A 27 -22.61 4.47 1.99
C GLU A 27 -23.99 3.85 2.32
N ASP A 28 -24.12 2.51 2.27
CA ASP A 28 -25.40 1.80 2.38
C ASP A 28 -26.11 2.04 3.73
N ASP A 29 -25.38 2.10 4.83
CA ASP A 29 -25.96 2.33 6.16
C ASP A 29 -26.12 3.82 6.53
N GLY A 30 -25.64 4.75 5.68
CA GLY A 30 -25.70 6.20 5.89
C GLY A 30 -24.80 6.72 7.00
N GLU A 31 -23.99 5.88 7.67
CA GLU A 31 -23.03 6.28 8.70
C GLU A 31 -21.68 6.72 8.10
N VAL A 32 -21.38 6.33 6.86
CA VAL A 32 -20.17 6.68 6.12
C VAL A 32 -20.56 7.50 4.88
N THR A 33 -19.73 8.47 4.52
CA THR A 33 -19.89 9.26 3.28
C THR A 33 -18.55 9.34 2.56
N VAL A 34 -18.51 8.93 1.30
CA VAL A 34 -17.36 9.08 0.43
C VAL A 34 -17.31 10.50 -0.11
N VAL A 35 -16.44 11.33 0.47
CA VAL A 35 -16.33 12.76 0.14
C VAL A 35 -15.46 13.03 -1.08
N ALA A 36 -14.64 12.07 -1.48
CA ALA A 36 -13.79 12.15 -2.66
C ALA A 36 -13.44 10.76 -3.17
N GLU A 37 -13.27 10.64 -4.48
CA GLU A 37 -12.77 9.43 -5.15
C GLU A 37 -11.51 9.76 -5.95
N ALA A 38 -10.53 8.85 -5.96
CA ALA A 38 -9.29 8.97 -6.71
C ALA A 38 -9.04 7.72 -7.57
N ALA A 39 -8.47 7.90 -8.74
CA ALA A 39 -8.05 6.81 -9.63
C ALA A 39 -6.53 6.56 -9.58
N SER A 40 -5.79 7.29 -8.73
CA SER A 40 -4.36 7.15 -8.55
C SER A 40 -3.92 7.64 -7.17
N GLY A 41 -2.75 7.19 -6.71
CA GLY A 41 -2.19 7.63 -5.43
C GLY A 41 -1.88 9.13 -5.39
N ALA A 42 -1.41 9.71 -6.49
CA ALA A 42 -1.15 11.16 -6.57
C ALA A 42 -2.43 11.97 -6.39
N GLU A 43 -3.53 11.52 -7.01
CA GLU A 43 -4.83 12.14 -6.85
C GLU A 43 -5.36 11.97 -5.43
N ALA A 44 -5.17 10.78 -4.83
CA ALA A 44 -5.56 10.52 -3.44
C ALA A 44 -4.85 11.46 -2.46
N VAL A 45 -3.55 11.69 -2.62
CA VAL A 45 -2.78 12.63 -1.79
C VAL A 45 -3.32 14.07 -1.93
N ARG A 46 -3.59 14.52 -3.15
CA ARG A 46 -4.16 15.84 -3.40
C ARG A 46 -5.54 15.99 -2.74
N LEU A 47 -6.45 15.05 -2.99
CA LEU A 47 -7.81 15.08 -2.45
C LEU A 47 -7.86 14.93 -0.93
N ALA A 48 -6.93 14.17 -0.33
CA ALA A 48 -6.76 14.11 1.12
C ALA A 48 -6.50 15.50 1.72
N GLY A 49 -5.68 16.32 1.06
CA GLY A 49 -5.44 17.70 1.46
C GLY A 49 -6.66 18.63 1.33
N GLU A 50 -7.39 18.46 0.24
CA GLU A 50 -8.56 19.31 -0.08
C GLU A 50 -9.77 19.00 0.80
N HIS A 51 -10.08 17.71 0.98
CA HIS A 51 -11.30 17.28 1.66
C HIS A 51 -11.12 16.97 3.14
N ARG A 52 -9.87 16.72 3.60
CA ARG A 52 -9.57 16.36 4.99
C ARG A 52 -10.50 15.26 5.54
N PRO A 53 -10.57 14.09 4.90
CA PRO A 53 -11.37 12.99 5.39
C PRO A 53 -10.81 12.45 6.72
N ALA A 54 -11.65 11.79 7.49
CA ALA A 54 -11.20 11.08 8.70
C ALA A 54 -10.39 9.82 8.35
N VAL A 55 -10.80 9.14 7.27
CA VAL A 55 -10.15 7.91 6.78
C VAL A 55 -9.90 8.01 5.28
N ALA A 56 -8.70 7.63 4.85
CA ALA A 56 -8.39 7.35 3.46
C ALA A 56 -8.35 5.82 3.24
N VAL A 57 -9.22 5.31 2.38
CA VAL A 57 -9.24 3.91 1.95
C VAL A 57 -8.50 3.83 0.62
N LEU A 58 -7.37 3.14 0.58
CA LEU A 58 -6.45 3.15 -0.56
C LEU A 58 -6.20 1.74 -1.08
N ASP A 59 -6.31 1.55 -2.39
CA ASP A 59 -5.73 0.37 -3.02
C ASP A 59 -4.20 0.43 -3.00
N VAL A 60 -3.55 -0.72 -2.90
CA VAL A 60 -2.08 -0.83 -3.01
C VAL A 60 -1.61 -0.54 -4.42
N GLN A 61 -2.30 -1.10 -5.41
CA GLN A 61 -1.87 -1.07 -6.80
C GLN A 61 -2.59 0.04 -7.57
N MET A 62 -1.94 1.18 -7.67
CA MET A 62 -2.40 2.29 -8.49
C MET A 62 -1.26 2.78 -9.41
N PRO A 63 -1.59 3.33 -10.59
CA PRO A 63 -0.58 3.82 -11.53
C PRO A 63 0.17 5.03 -10.99
N GLY A 64 1.47 5.12 -11.27
CA GLY A 64 2.34 6.20 -10.84
C GLY A 64 2.66 6.11 -9.34
N VAL A 65 2.01 6.92 -8.52
CA VAL A 65 2.09 6.85 -7.06
C VAL A 65 1.21 5.70 -6.57
N ASN A 66 1.82 4.65 -6.04
CA ASN A 66 1.10 3.50 -5.49
C ASN A 66 0.55 3.78 -4.09
N GLY A 67 -0.26 2.84 -3.53
CA GLY A 67 -0.89 3.01 -2.22
C GLY A 67 0.11 3.11 -1.06
N ILE A 68 1.30 2.49 -1.14
CA ILE A 68 2.34 2.58 -0.12
C ILE A 68 2.89 4.00 -0.06
N GLU A 69 3.25 4.54 -1.22
CA GLU A 69 3.79 5.89 -1.33
C GLU A 69 2.72 6.94 -0.98
N ALA A 70 1.47 6.75 -1.43
CA ALA A 70 0.35 7.60 -1.06
C ALA A 70 0.13 7.60 0.46
N THR A 71 0.17 6.42 1.10
CA THR A 71 0.09 6.29 2.57
C THR A 71 1.19 7.10 3.25
N ARG A 72 2.44 6.95 2.82
CA ARG A 72 3.58 7.67 3.38
C ARG A 72 3.41 9.19 3.28
N GLN A 73 3.00 9.68 2.11
CA GLN A 73 2.79 11.12 1.88
C GLN A 73 1.61 11.67 2.70
N ILE A 74 0.49 10.95 2.77
CA ILE A 74 -0.68 11.33 3.57
C ILE A 74 -0.29 11.36 5.05
N LYS A 75 0.37 10.34 5.58
CA LYS A 75 0.76 10.28 7.00
C LYS A 75 1.82 11.33 7.35
N ALA A 76 2.71 11.68 6.44
CA ALA A 76 3.68 12.75 6.64
C ALA A 76 3.03 14.14 6.69
N ALA A 77 2.05 14.40 5.81
CA ALA A 77 1.36 15.68 5.73
C ALA A 77 0.20 15.81 6.74
N TYR A 78 -0.46 14.71 7.08
CA TYR A 78 -1.66 14.63 7.92
C TYR A 78 -1.58 13.44 8.88
N PRO A 79 -0.76 13.50 9.94
CA PRO A 79 -0.52 12.38 10.86
C PRO A 79 -1.78 11.84 11.55
N GLU A 80 -2.77 12.70 11.75
CA GLU A 80 -4.06 12.36 12.36
C GLU A 80 -5.00 11.61 11.41
N MET A 81 -4.84 11.79 10.08
CA MET A 81 -5.68 11.10 9.10
C MET A 81 -5.41 9.60 9.14
N ARG A 82 -6.46 8.82 9.26
CA ARG A 82 -6.35 7.37 9.27
C ARG A 82 -6.23 6.82 7.85
N VAL A 83 -5.45 5.75 7.71
CA VAL A 83 -5.27 5.09 6.40
C VAL A 83 -5.61 3.62 6.54
N LEU A 84 -6.62 3.18 5.79
CA LEU A 84 -7.01 1.78 5.63
C LEU A 84 -6.60 1.32 4.22
N ILE A 85 -5.86 0.24 4.16
CA ILE A 85 -5.47 -0.37 2.89
C ILE A 85 -6.49 -1.42 2.49
N LEU A 86 -6.92 -1.35 1.25
CA LEU A 86 -7.79 -2.32 0.63
C LEU A 86 -7.07 -2.95 -0.57
N THR A 87 -6.88 -4.26 -0.55
CA THR A 87 -6.06 -4.95 -1.56
C THR A 87 -6.65 -6.29 -1.98
N ALA A 88 -6.36 -6.70 -3.20
CA ALA A 88 -6.68 -8.04 -3.69
C ALA A 88 -5.69 -9.12 -3.22
N TYR A 89 -4.61 -8.74 -2.53
CA TYR A 89 -3.48 -9.61 -2.22
C TYR A 89 -3.27 -9.76 -0.72
N ASP A 90 -3.02 -10.99 -0.30
CA ASP A 90 -2.62 -11.38 1.06
C ASP A 90 -1.10 -11.59 1.21
N GLU A 91 -0.31 -11.11 0.24
CA GLU A 91 1.13 -11.34 0.20
C GLU A 91 1.89 -10.49 1.23
N ASP A 92 2.69 -11.14 2.05
CA ASP A 92 3.45 -10.60 3.20
C ASP A 92 4.27 -9.33 2.94
N PRO A 93 4.95 -9.17 1.78
CA PRO A 93 5.83 -8.02 1.56
C PRO A 93 5.11 -6.67 1.55
N TYR A 94 3.89 -6.62 1.02
CA TYR A 94 3.10 -5.39 0.99
C TYR A 94 2.63 -4.99 2.38
N VAL A 95 2.26 -5.97 3.21
CA VAL A 95 1.79 -5.72 4.58
C VAL A 95 2.83 -4.97 5.39
N PHE A 96 4.09 -5.45 5.38
CA PHE A 96 5.16 -4.81 6.16
C PHE A 96 5.55 -3.44 5.63
N ALA A 97 5.58 -3.27 4.30
CA ALA A 97 5.83 -1.96 3.69
C ALA A 97 4.75 -0.94 4.07
N LEU A 98 3.49 -1.36 4.08
CA LEU A 98 2.35 -0.50 4.44
C LEU A 98 2.30 -0.16 5.93
N LEU A 99 2.60 -1.12 6.81
CA LEU A 99 2.71 -0.86 8.26
C LEU A 99 3.84 0.13 8.55
N ARG A 100 4.99 0.01 7.88
CA ARG A 100 6.09 0.97 7.98
C ARG A 100 5.73 2.34 7.41
N ALA A 101 4.92 2.40 6.36
CA ALA A 101 4.40 3.65 5.82
C ALA A 101 3.38 4.34 6.75
N GLY A 102 2.95 3.65 7.81
CA GLY A 102 2.05 4.18 8.84
C GLY A 102 0.58 3.86 8.61
N ALA A 103 0.24 2.85 7.80
CA ALA A 103 -1.14 2.39 7.65
C ALA A 103 -1.76 2.02 9.00
N ASP A 104 -3.03 2.34 9.18
CA ASP A 104 -3.79 2.05 10.39
C ASP A 104 -4.56 0.73 10.28
N GLY A 105 -4.80 0.25 9.06
CA GLY A 105 -5.46 -1.02 8.84
C GLY A 105 -5.20 -1.62 7.46
N TYR A 106 -5.53 -2.90 7.34
CA TYR A 106 -5.35 -3.70 6.14
C TYR A 106 -6.51 -4.68 5.97
N VAL A 107 -7.23 -4.60 4.87
CA VAL A 107 -8.39 -5.43 4.54
C VAL A 107 -8.27 -5.96 3.12
N LEU A 108 -8.71 -7.18 2.88
CA LEU A 108 -8.75 -7.77 1.55
C LEU A 108 -10.00 -7.31 0.78
N LYS A 109 -9.87 -7.07 -0.53
CA LYS A 109 -11.00 -6.68 -1.41
C LYS A 109 -12.08 -7.76 -1.55
N ASN A 110 -11.77 -9.01 -1.17
CA ASN A 110 -12.71 -10.12 -1.12
C ASN A 110 -13.35 -10.31 0.27
N ALA A 111 -13.08 -9.43 1.22
CA ALA A 111 -13.75 -9.43 2.52
C ALA A 111 -15.25 -9.12 2.36
N ASP A 112 -16.04 -9.55 3.34
CA ASP A 112 -17.45 -9.21 3.39
C ASP A 112 -17.63 -7.68 3.46
N PRO A 113 -18.62 -7.10 2.74
CA PRO A 113 -18.91 -5.68 2.82
C PRO A 113 -19.06 -5.13 4.24
N ASP A 114 -19.73 -5.88 5.13
CA ASP A 114 -19.90 -5.50 6.53
C ASP A 114 -18.55 -5.44 7.27
N ASP A 115 -17.62 -6.32 6.93
CA ASP A 115 -16.26 -6.30 7.50
C ASP A 115 -15.48 -5.06 7.07
N LEU A 116 -15.65 -4.62 5.83
CA LEU A 116 -15.03 -3.39 5.34
C LEU A 116 -15.59 -2.16 6.08
N VAL A 117 -16.89 -2.05 6.22
CA VAL A 117 -17.53 -0.93 6.96
C VAL A 117 -17.07 -0.93 8.42
N ARG A 118 -17.04 -2.11 9.08
CA ARG A 118 -16.54 -2.25 10.45
C ARG A 118 -15.06 -1.82 10.55
N ALA A 119 -14.23 -2.21 9.59
CA ALA A 119 -12.81 -1.84 9.55
C ALA A 119 -12.63 -0.33 9.43
N VAL A 120 -13.38 0.33 8.55
CA VAL A 120 -13.34 1.79 8.37
C VAL A 120 -13.73 2.50 9.68
N LYS A 121 -14.81 2.08 10.33
CA LYS A 121 -15.27 2.65 11.63
C LYS A 121 -14.25 2.42 12.75
N ALA A 122 -13.67 1.22 12.82
CA ALA A 122 -12.66 0.89 13.83
C ALA A 122 -11.37 1.71 13.65
N VAL A 123 -10.89 1.87 12.42
CA VAL A 123 -9.73 2.70 12.11
C VAL A 123 -10.01 4.18 12.41
N ALA A 124 -11.19 4.69 12.07
CA ALA A 124 -11.61 6.05 12.38
C ALA A 124 -11.58 6.35 13.90
N SER A 125 -11.95 5.35 14.72
CA SER A 125 -11.91 5.44 16.18
C SER A 125 -10.50 5.28 16.78
N GLY A 126 -9.45 5.15 15.93
CA GLY A 126 -8.06 4.99 16.36
C GLY A 126 -7.61 3.54 16.58
N GLY A 127 -8.46 2.57 16.29
CA GLY A 127 -8.11 1.15 16.30
C GLY A 127 -7.13 0.79 15.17
N LYS A 128 -6.45 -0.34 15.32
CA LYS A 128 -5.66 -0.97 14.27
C LYS A 128 -6.41 -2.21 13.77
N VAL A 129 -6.59 -2.32 12.47
CA VAL A 129 -7.32 -3.43 11.85
C VAL A 129 -6.38 -4.23 10.94
N LEU A 130 -6.20 -5.50 11.28
CA LEU A 130 -5.48 -6.45 10.45
C LEU A 130 -6.36 -7.69 10.29
N ALA A 131 -6.51 -8.18 9.07
CA ALA A 131 -7.13 -9.48 8.86
C ALA A 131 -6.39 -10.56 9.68
N PRO A 132 -7.09 -11.60 10.21
CA PRO A 132 -6.48 -12.59 11.11
C PRO A 132 -5.20 -13.23 10.55
N ASP A 133 -5.21 -13.59 9.26
CA ASP A 133 -4.06 -14.19 8.58
C ASP A 133 -2.86 -13.22 8.53
N ILE A 134 -3.13 -11.94 8.31
CA ILE A 134 -2.10 -10.88 8.31
C ILE A 134 -1.58 -10.64 9.73
N ALA A 135 -2.46 -10.62 10.72
CA ALA A 135 -2.05 -10.48 12.12
C ALA A 135 -1.14 -11.63 12.56
N ALA A 136 -1.47 -12.88 12.19
CA ALA A 136 -0.65 -14.05 12.48
C ALA A 136 0.76 -13.94 11.85
N LYS A 137 0.86 -13.46 10.61
CA LYS A 137 2.13 -13.25 9.91
C LYS A 137 2.97 -12.14 10.57
N VAL A 138 2.37 -11.04 10.95
CA VAL A 138 3.04 -9.95 11.68
C VAL A 138 3.60 -10.45 13.02
N VAL A 139 2.81 -11.19 13.78
CA VAL A 139 3.23 -11.78 15.06
C VAL A 139 4.36 -12.80 14.85
N ALA A 140 4.25 -13.68 13.85
CA ALA A 140 5.29 -14.67 13.52
C ALA A 140 6.63 -14.00 13.21
N GLN A 141 6.64 -12.89 12.49
CA GLN A 141 7.86 -12.15 12.18
C GLN A 141 8.42 -11.41 13.39
N MET A 142 7.57 -10.92 14.29
CA MET A 142 8.03 -10.32 15.55
C MET A 142 8.63 -11.36 16.51
N THR A 143 8.13 -12.59 16.49
CA THR A 143 8.61 -13.69 17.36
C THR A 143 9.85 -14.42 16.83
N THR A 144 10.10 -14.39 15.51
CA THR A 144 11.31 -15.00 14.92
C THR A 144 12.57 -14.17 15.14
N GLY A 145 12.49 -13.08 15.93
CA GLY A 145 13.65 -12.46 16.56
C GLY A 145 14.69 -11.83 15.64
N LYS A 146 14.30 -11.41 14.41
CA LYS A 146 15.12 -10.44 13.70
C LYS A 146 14.66 -9.04 14.10
N PRO A 147 15.40 -8.35 15.00
CA PRO A 147 15.07 -6.98 15.34
C PRO A 147 15.17 -6.14 14.06
N ALA A 148 14.18 -5.30 13.82
CA ALA A 148 14.40 -4.12 12.99
C ALA A 148 15.42 -3.25 13.76
N ALA A 149 16.71 -3.57 13.62
CA ALA A 149 17.78 -2.82 14.22
C ALA A 149 17.78 -1.42 13.63
N ALA A 150 17.70 -0.44 14.50
CA ALA A 150 18.13 0.92 14.23
C ALA A 150 19.61 0.89 13.84
N GLY A 151 19.86 0.92 12.54
CA GLY A 151 21.19 0.85 11.94
C GLY A 151 21.09 0.09 10.62
N GLU A 152 21.27 0.77 9.52
CA GLU A 152 21.14 0.36 8.12
C GLU A 152 21.76 -1.02 7.77
N GLN A 153 21.16 -2.11 8.21
CA GLN A 153 21.43 -3.40 7.60
C GLN A 153 20.35 -3.65 6.55
N VAL A 154 20.64 -3.19 5.34
CA VAL A 154 19.83 -3.50 4.16
C VAL A 154 19.97 -4.99 3.89
N GLU A 155 18.88 -5.74 3.97
CA GLU A 155 18.87 -7.17 3.65
C GLU A 155 19.26 -7.35 2.17
N PRO A 156 20.23 -8.21 1.84
CA PRO A 156 20.68 -8.36 0.47
C PRO A 156 19.54 -8.88 -0.41
N LEU A 157 19.44 -8.32 -1.62
CA LEU A 157 18.50 -8.81 -2.62
C LEU A 157 18.99 -10.16 -3.16
N THR A 158 18.05 -11.07 -3.45
CA THR A 158 18.33 -12.29 -4.20
C THR A 158 18.73 -11.97 -5.63
N GLU A 159 19.35 -12.89 -6.35
CA GLU A 159 19.70 -12.72 -7.77
C GLU A 159 18.48 -12.33 -8.59
N ARG A 160 17.34 -12.99 -8.33
CA ARG A 160 16.08 -12.74 -9.03
C ARG A 160 15.50 -11.36 -8.75
N GLU A 161 15.58 -10.89 -7.52
CA GLU A 161 15.18 -9.53 -7.14
C GLU A 161 16.09 -8.47 -7.79
N LEU A 162 17.39 -8.74 -7.90
CA LEU A 162 18.32 -7.87 -8.61
C LEU A 162 18.03 -7.79 -10.11
N GLU A 163 17.70 -8.91 -10.75
CA GLU A 163 17.28 -8.92 -12.17
C GLU A 163 16.02 -8.07 -12.39
N VAL A 164 14.98 -8.28 -11.56
CA VAL A 164 13.76 -7.48 -11.62
C VAL A 164 14.06 -6.00 -11.40
N LEU A 165 14.92 -5.66 -10.43
CA LEU A 165 15.27 -4.27 -10.12
C LEU A 165 16.12 -3.62 -11.23
N ARG A 166 17.00 -4.37 -11.92
CA ARG A 166 17.74 -3.88 -13.10
C ARG A 166 16.80 -3.49 -14.23
N LEU A 167 15.87 -4.36 -14.59
CA LEU A 167 14.89 -4.07 -15.63
C LEU A 167 13.95 -2.93 -15.20
N ALA A 168 13.64 -2.86 -13.93
CA ALA A 168 12.94 -1.73 -13.36
C ALA A 168 13.72 -0.42 -13.53
N ALA A 169 15.02 -0.40 -13.28
CA ALA A 169 15.87 0.78 -13.47
C ALA A 169 15.94 1.25 -14.93
N GLN A 170 15.80 0.34 -15.88
CA GLN A 170 15.70 0.65 -17.31
C GLN A 170 14.33 1.22 -17.74
N GLY A 171 13.38 1.37 -16.80
CA GLY A 171 12.06 1.94 -17.06
C GLY A 171 11.03 0.94 -17.62
N LEU A 172 11.31 -0.36 -17.67
CA LEU A 172 10.37 -1.36 -18.15
C LEU A 172 9.13 -1.44 -17.23
N THR A 173 7.95 -1.62 -17.80
CA THR A 173 6.73 -1.91 -17.04
C THR A 173 6.78 -3.31 -16.43
N ASN A 174 5.97 -3.61 -15.41
CA ASN A 174 5.92 -4.95 -14.81
C ASN A 174 5.59 -6.02 -15.86
N LYS A 175 4.69 -5.72 -16.79
CA LYS A 175 4.34 -6.60 -17.91
C LYS A 175 5.53 -6.87 -18.84
N ALA A 176 6.35 -5.85 -19.13
CA ALA A 176 7.55 -6.00 -19.95
C ALA A 176 8.63 -6.81 -19.19
N ILE A 177 8.82 -6.55 -17.90
CA ILE A 177 9.71 -7.34 -17.04
C ILE A 177 9.27 -8.81 -16.98
N ALA A 178 7.96 -9.04 -16.84
CA ALA A 178 7.38 -10.38 -16.82
C ALA A 178 7.68 -11.14 -18.13
N ALA A 179 7.49 -10.48 -19.27
CA ALA A 179 7.81 -11.06 -20.59
C ALA A 179 9.30 -11.37 -20.74
N GLU A 180 10.18 -10.45 -20.34
CA GLU A 180 11.64 -10.61 -20.43
C GLU A 180 12.16 -11.76 -19.56
N LEU A 181 11.60 -11.92 -18.37
CA LEU A 181 12.05 -12.89 -17.37
C LEU A 181 11.28 -14.23 -17.41
N GLY A 182 10.31 -14.40 -18.30
CA GLY A 182 9.46 -15.58 -18.37
C GLY A 182 8.58 -15.78 -17.13
N LEU A 183 8.13 -14.68 -16.51
CA LEU A 183 7.31 -14.66 -15.30
C LEU A 183 5.88 -14.21 -15.60
N SER A 184 5.00 -14.34 -14.59
CA SER A 184 3.73 -13.62 -14.61
C SER A 184 3.93 -12.19 -14.10
N ASP A 185 3.04 -11.26 -14.51
CA ASP A 185 3.02 -9.88 -14.00
C ASP A 185 2.87 -9.86 -12.48
N ARG A 186 2.03 -10.75 -11.93
CA ARG A 186 1.85 -10.95 -10.48
C ARG A 186 3.16 -11.34 -9.79
N THR A 187 3.96 -12.22 -10.40
CA THR A 187 5.26 -12.64 -9.83
C THR A 187 6.24 -11.47 -9.78
N VAL A 188 6.27 -10.63 -10.83
CA VAL A 188 7.11 -9.41 -10.84
C VAL A 188 6.69 -8.43 -9.75
N GLN A 189 5.39 -8.26 -9.57
CA GLN A 189 4.85 -7.42 -8.48
C GLN A 189 5.29 -7.93 -7.10
N GLY A 190 5.23 -9.25 -6.86
CA GLY A 190 5.72 -9.87 -5.63
C GLY A 190 7.21 -9.60 -5.39
N HIS A 191 8.05 -9.75 -6.44
CA HIS A 191 9.47 -9.41 -6.34
C HIS A 191 9.70 -7.94 -6.00
N LEU A 192 8.98 -7.01 -6.64
CA LEU A 192 9.11 -5.58 -6.35
C LEU A 192 8.70 -5.25 -4.91
N ALA A 193 7.65 -5.88 -4.41
CA ALA A 193 7.23 -5.70 -3.02
C ALA A 193 8.29 -6.21 -2.02
N ASN A 194 8.89 -7.38 -2.27
CA ASN A 194 10.01 -7.88 -1.48
C ASN A 194 11.19 -6.92 -1.49
N ILE A 195 11.55 -6.40 -2.68
CA ILE A 195 12.60 -5.41 -2.83
C ILE A 195 12.31 -4.16 -1.99
N TYR A 196 11.08 -3.63 -2.05
CA TYR A 196 10.69 -2.45 -1.26
C TYR A 196 10.79 -2.72 0.24
N GLY A 197 10.37 -3.90 0.69
CA GLY A 197 10.50 -4.33 2.08
C GLY A 197 11.95 -4.41 2.53
N LYS A 198 12.82 -5.09 1.77
CA LYS A 198 14.24 -5.27 2.06
C LYS A 198 15.02 -3.96 2.04
N LEU A 199 14.72 -3.10 1.07
CA LEU A 199 15.33 -1.79 0.95
C LEU A 199 14.73 -0.74 1.89
N ALA A 200 13.66 -1.05 2.61
CA ALA A 200 12.91 -0.11 3.43
C ALA A 200 12.54 1.18 2.65
N VAL A 201 11.97 1.02 1.46
CA VAL A 201 11.53 2.08 0.56
C VAL A 201 10.06 1.87 0.19
N ALA A 202 9.40 2.95 -0.28
CA ALA A 202 7.97 2.91 -0.59
C ALA A 202 7.68 2.94 -2.11
N SER A 203 8.68 3.17 -2.95
CA SER A 203 8.47 3.33 -4.38
C SER A 203 9.57 2.68 -5.21
N ARG A 204 9.24 2.42 -6.48
CA ARG A 204 10.17 1.92 -7.50
C ARG A 204 11.38 2.87 -7.68
N THR A 205 11.14 4.16 -7.76
CA THR A 205 12.19 5.17 -7.91
C THR A 205 13.11 5.18 -6.71
N GLU A 206 12.56 5.09 -5.49
CA GLU A 206 13.36 4.99 -4.27
C GLU A 206 14.17 3.69 -4.23
N ALA A 207 13.59 2.55 -4.65
CA ALA A 207 14.30 1.27 -4.70
C ALA A 207 15.49 1.33 -5.65
N VAL A 208 15.31 1.85 -6.86
CA VAL A 208 16.37 2.03 -7.85
C VAL A 208 17.45 2.98 -7.31
N THR A 209 17.04 4.15 -6.79
CA THR A 209 17.96 5.14 -6.24
C THR A 209 18.78 4.59 -5.07
N LYS A 210 18.14 3.82 -4.16
CA LYS A 210 18.82 3.21 -3.03
C LYS A 210 19.78 2.12 -3.46
N ALA A 211 19.39 1.28 -4.43
CA ALA A 211 20.25 0.23 -4.97
C ALA A 211 21.48 0.80 -5.70
N LEU A 212 21.34 1.93 -6.43
CA LEU A 212 22.46 2.65 -7.02
C LEU A 212 23.42 3.20 -5.95
N LYS A 213 22.90 3.81 -4.88
CA LYS A 213 23.70 4.29 -3.75
C LYS A 213 24.46 3.19 -3.01
N LEU A 214 23.88 1.98 -2.96
CA LEU A 214 24.50 0.81 -2.35
C LEU A 214 25.48 0.09 -3.28
N GLY A 215 25.59 0.51 -4.53
CA GLY A 215 26.45 -0.14 -5.54
C GLY A 215 25.89 -1.49 -6.03
N TRP A 216 24.63 -1.78 -5.79
CA TRP A 216 23.98 -3.02 -6.24
C TRP A 216 23.50 -2.96 -7.69
N LEU A 217 23.31 -1.75 -8.20
CA LEU A 217 23.06 -1.46 -9.61
C LEU A 217 24.15 -0.53 -10.13
N VAL A 218 24.53 -0.78 -11.37
CA VAL A 218 25.30 0.14 -12.21
C VAL A 218 24.40 0.41 -13.42
N LEU A 219 24.15 1.68 -13.70
CA LEU A 219 23.51 2.06 -14.98
C LEU A 219 24.63 2.05 -16.00
N ASP A 220 24.57 1.10 -16.93
CA ASP A 220 25.42 1.18 -18.13
C ASP A 220 24.95 2.41 -18.90
N ASP A 221 25.85 3.38 -19.07
CA ASP A 221 25.63 4.53 -19.93
C ASP A 221 25.38 4.01 -21.36
N ALA A 222 24.18 4.27 -21.89
CA ALA A 222 23.79 3.94 -23.26
C ALA A 222 24.32 5.00 -24.23
#